data_91b4de073f1ece5416712f2b87dc0666
#
_entry.id   91b4de073f1ece5416712f2b87dc0666
#
_cell.length_a   1.000
_cell.length_b   1.000
_cell.length_c   1.000
_cell.angle_alpha   90.00
_cell.angle_beta   90.00
_cell.angle_gamma   90.00
#
_symmetry.space_group_name_H-M   'P 1'
#
loop_
_entity.id
_entity.type
_entity.pdbx_description
1 polymer ?
#
loop_
_entity_poly.entity_id
_entity_poly.type
_entity_poly.pdbx_seq_one_letter_code
_entity_poly.pdbx_strand_id
1 'polypeptide(L)'
;MKKILALGFVWLLVACSAYSPFDVSEMPGTYHLISVEGQVLPATVTDGGDDGTPQPVTISFGVIQLGLNGEFLSRITVDGKTTTESGMFTLVPSEDARLNFSSDGGAFGAILSGNRLTVYDDSLTFVYDRSG
;
A
#
# COMPACT_ATOMS: atom_id res chain seq x y z
N MET A 1 37.44 -30.92 0.90
CA MET A 1 36.22 -31.34 1.58
C MET A 1 35.51 -30.16 2.17
N LYS A 2 36.14 -29.52 3.08
CA LYS A 2 35.50 -28.42 3.80
C LYS A 2 35.13 -27.27 2.90
N LYS A 3 35.92 -27.04 1.90
CA LYS A 3 35.64 -25.96 0.95
C LYS A 3 34.35 -26.18 0.22
N ILE A 4 34.06 -27.42 -0.07
CA ILE A 4 32.83 -27.76 -0.77
C ILE A 4 31.63 -27.43 0.08
N LEU A 5 31.73 -27.68 1.38
CA LEU A 5 30.64 -27.37 2.29
C LEU A 5 30.42 -25.88 2.35
N ALA A 6 31.48 -25.12 2.38
CA ALA A 6 31.36 -23.67 2.42
C ALA A 6 30.66 -23.14 1.18
N LEU A 7 30.99 -23.70 0.05
CA LEU A 7 30.37 -23.32 -1.19
C LEU A 7 28.89 -23.60 -1.19
N GLY A 8 28.51 -24.77 -0.69
CA GLY A 8 27.10 -25.12 -0.63
C GLY A 8 26.33 -24.16 0.26
N PHE A 9 26.94 -23.75 1.33
CA PHE A 9 26.30 -22.82 2.23
C PHE A 9 26.06 -21.46 1.56
N VAL A 10 27.06 -20.94 0.90
CA VAL A 10 26.94 -19.68 0.18
C VAL A 10 25.82 -19.77 -0.87
N TRP A 11 25.73 -20.91 -1.48
CA TRP A 11 24.69 -21.14 -2.47
C TRP A 11 23.31 -20.95 -1.89
N LEU A 12 23.07 -21.46 -0.72
CA LEU A 12 21.79 -21.31 -0.07
C LEU A 12 21.44 -19.86 0.17
N LEU A 13 22.41 -19.06 0.59
CA LEU A 13 22.16 -17.66 0.81
C LEU A 13 21.77 -16.94 -0.46
N VAL A 14 22.40 -17.25 -1.54
CA VAL A 14 22.08 -16.65 -2.84
C VAL A 14 20.67 -17.03 -3.24
N ALA A 15 20.29 -18.28 -3.03
CA ALA A 15 18.94 -18.72 -3.36
C ALA A 15 17.89 -17.95 -2.57
N CYS A 16 18.14 -17.73 -1.30
CA CYS A 16 17.20 -16.95 -0.48
C CYS A 16 17.07 -15.53 -1.00
N SER A 17 18.17 -14.92 -1.39
CA SER A 17 18.12 -13.57 -1.93
C SER A 17 17.32 -13.53 -3.22
N ALA A 18 17.47 -14.54 -4.04
CA ALA A 18 16.77 -14.60 -5.30
C ALA A 18 15.27 -14.71 -5.13
N TYR A 19 14.83 -15.27 -4.02
CA TYR A 19 13.42 -15.44 -3.77
C TYR A 19 12.74 -14.22 -3.21
N SER A 20 13.50 -13.24 -2.82
CA SER A 20 12.91 -12.03 -2.29
C SER A 20 12.57 -11.10 -3.45
N PRO A 21 11.38 -11.18 -4.04
CA PRO A 21 11.01 -10.30 -5.14
C PRO A 21 10.81 -8.88 -4.68
N PHE A 22 10.76 -8.69 -3.38
CA PHE A 22 10.45 -7.43 -2.78
C PHE A 22 11.59 -6.98 -1.88
N ASP A 23 12.11 -5.80 -2.16
CA ASP A 23 13.17 -5.21 -1.37
C ASP A 23 12.54 -4.16 -0.46
N VAL A 24 12.65 -4.37 0.86
CA VAL A 24 12.06 -3.47 1.83
C VAL A 24 12.59 -2.06 1.68
N SER A 25 13.82 -1.92 1.25
CA SER A 25 14.42 -0.59 1.07
C SER A 25 13.80 0.20 -0.06
N GLU A 26 13.09 -0.47 -0.97
CA GLU A 26 12.42 0.19 -2.08
C GLU A 26 10.98 0.56 -1.76
N MET A 27 10.45 0.07 -0.65
CA MET A 27 9.07 0.32 -0.27
C MET A 27 8.80 1.77 0.11
N PRO A 28 9.69 2.46 0.84
CA PRO A 28 9.42 3.84 1.22
C PRO A 28 9.32 4.74 0.01
N GLY A 29 8.42 5.70 0.07
CA GLY A 29 8.23 6.64 -1.01
C GLY A 29 6.84 7.21 -1.00
N THR A 30 6.54 7.96 -2.05
CA THR A 30 5.27 8.64 -2.20
C THR A 30 4.48 7.95 -3.31
N TYR A 31 3.26 7.56 -2.99
CA TYR A 31 2.37 6.87 -3.91
C TYR A 31 1.17 7.76 -4.17
N HIS A 32 0.86 7.99 -5.44
CA HIS A 32 -0.23 8.88 -5.86
C HIS A 32 -1.42 8.07 -6.34
N LEU A 33 -2.59 8.44 -5.87
CA LEU A 33 -3.84 7.78 -6.26
C LEU A 33 -4.10 8.01 -7.73
N ILE A 34 -4.35 6.93 -8.47
CA ILE A 34 -4.64 7.03 -9.90
C ILE A 34 -6.05 6.57 -10.23
N SER A 35 -6.65 5.70 -9.43
CA SER A 35 -8.01 5.26 -9.69
C SER A 35 -8.68 4.76 -8.42
N VAL A 36 -10.01 4.79 -8.41
CA VAL A 36 -10.83 4.24 -7.34
C VAL A 36 -11.92 3.42 -8.02
N GLU A 37 -12.05 2.15 -7.62
CA GLU A 37 -13.03 1.23 -8.20
C GLU A 37 -12.95 1.20 -9.73
N GLY A 38 -11.72 1.26 -10.25
CA GLY A 38 -11.50 1.21 -11.69
C GLY A 38 -11.73 2.52 -12.43
N GLN A 39 -12.13 3.58 -11.74
CA GLN A 39 -12.35 4.89 -12.35
C GLN A 39 -11.16 5.79 -12.13
N VAL A 40 -10.66 6.41 -13.21
CA VAL A 40 -9.58 7.39 -13.07
C VAL A 40 -10.12 8.63 -12.36
N LEU A 41 -9.21 9.37 -11.73
CA LEU A 41 -9.60 10.57 -10.98
C LEU A 41 -9.98 11.71 -11.90
N PRO A 42 -10.96 12.52 -11.54
CA PRO A 42 -11.81 12.36 -10.35
C PRO A 42 -12.77 11.20 -10.49
N ALA A 43 -12.91 10.42 -9.42
CA ALA A 43 -13.75 9.23 -9.42
C ALA A 43 -14.95 9.45 -8.52
N THR A 44 -16.14 9.11 -9.01
CA THR A 44 -17.36 9.19 -8.20
C THR A 44 -17.76 7.79 -7.80
N VAL A 45 -17.83 7.55 -6.50
CA VAL A 45 -18.19 6.25 -5.94
C VAL A 45 -19.29 6.45 -4.91
N THR A 46 -19.97 5.35 -4.59
CA THR A 46 -21.03 5.39 -3.60
C THR A 46 -20.47 4.93 -2.26
N ASP A 47 -20.55 5.80 -1.27
CA ASP A 47 -20.14 5.51 0.09
C ASP A 47 -21.36 5.13 0.90
N GLY A 48 -21.19 4.21 1.86
CA GLY A 48 -22.30 3.76 2.68
C GLY A 48 -22.90 4.82 3.59
N GLY A 49 -22.18 5.89 3.84
CA GLY A 49 -22.66 6.95 4.72
C GLY A 49 -22.73 6.54 6.18
N ASP A 50 -22.78 7.53 7.05
CA ASP A 50 -22.84 7.27 8.48
C ASP A 50 -24.20 6.74 8.93
N ASP A 51 -25.24 7.09 8.20
CA ASP A 51 -26.61 6.66 8.50
C ASP A 51 -27.03 5.44 7.70
N GLY A 52 -26.09 4.82 6.96
CA GLY A 52 -26.38 3.68 6.13
C GLY A 52 -27.01 4.03 4.79
N THR A 53 -27.24 5.30 4.51
CA THR A 53 -27.80 5.72 3.23
C THR A 53 -26.65 5.89 2.22
N PRO A 54 -26.68 5.16 1.09
CA PRO A 54 -25.63 5.32 0.09
C PRO A 54 -25.63 6.74 -0.47
N GLN A 55 -24.44 7.33 -0.51
CA GLN A 55 -24.28 8.67 -1.05
C GLN A 55 -23.11 8.71 -2.01
N PRO A 56 -23.27 9.36 -3.18
CA PRO A 56 -22.15 9.49 -4.09
C PRO A 56 -21.14 10.50 -3.55
N VAL A 57 -19.87 10.17 -3.64
CA VAL A 57 -18.78 11.07 -3.28
C VAL A 57 -17.79 11.10 -4.43
N THR A 58 -17.15 12.24 -4.62
CA THR A 58 -16.15 12.42 -5.67
C THR A 58 -14.78 12.53 -5.05
N ILE A 59 -13.91 11.60 -5.43
CA ILE A 59 -12.54 11.57 -4.96
C ILE A 59 -11.67 12.15 -6.05
N SER A 60 -10.99 13.25 -5.76
CA SER A 60 -10.22 13.98 -6.76
C SER A 60 -8.72 13.89 -6.54
N PHE A 61 -8.28 13.46 -5.38
CA PHE A 61 -6.85 13.42 -5.08
C PHE A 61 -6.59 12.43 -3.97
N GLY A 62 -5.43 11.79 -4.01
CA GLY A 62 -4.98 10.94 -2.92
C GLY A 62 -3.48 10.73 -3.00
N VAL A 63 -2.85 10.61 -1.84
CA VAL A 63 -1.42 10.34 -1.75
C VAL A 63 -1.18 9.56 -0.46
N ILE A 64 -0.27 8.58 -0.53
CA ILE A 64 0.20 7.84 0.63
C ILE A 64 1.72 7.91 0.63
N GLN A 65 2.29 8.31 1.76
CA GLN A 65 3.73 8.30 1.95
C GLN A 65 4.08 7.20 2.92
N LEU A 66 5.00 6.33 2.52
CA LEU A 66 5.49 5.24 3.36
C LEU A 66 6.90 5.59 3.82
N GLY A 67 7.11 5.55 5.12
CA GLY A 67 8.39 5.87 5.70
C GLY A 67 9.21 4.64 6.03
N LEU A 68 10.50 4.86 6.30
CA LEU A 68 11.44 3.77 6.58
C LEU A 68 11.16 3.06 7.90
N ASN A 69 10.52 3.75 8.83
CA ASN A 69 10.29 3.21 10.17
C ASN A 69 8.92 2.59 10.35
N GLY A 70 8.20 2.34 9.26
CA GLY A 70 6.87 1.77 9.36
C GLY A 70 5.79 2.81 9.60
N GLU A 71 6.08 4.06 9.35
CA GLU A 71 5.11 5.14 9.48
C GLU A 71 4.46 5.43 8.13
N PHE A 72 3.20 5.83 8.16
CA PHE A 72 2.55 6.27 6.93
C PHE A 72 1.78 7.55 7.16
N LEU A 73 1.61 8.30 6.07
CA LEU A 73 0.79 9.49 6.04
C LEU A 73 -0.08 9.40 4.79
N SER A 74 -1.38 9.56 4.96
CA SER A 74 -2.33 9.49 3.86
C SER A 74 -3.13 10.78 3.79
N ARG A 75 -3.29 11.29 2.59
CA ARG A 75 -4.17 12.43 2.34
C ARG A 75 -5.11 12.07 1.21
N ILE A 76 -6.36 12.41 1.40
CA ILE A 76 -7.36 12.14 0.37
C ILE A 76 -8.32 13.32 0.32
N THR A 77 -8.67 13.72 -0.89
CA THR A 77 -9.62 14.81 -1.10
C THR A 77 -10.92 14.24 -1.63
N VAL A 78 -11.97 14.39 -0.84
CA VAL A 78 -13.30 13.89 -1.14
C VAL A 78 -14.25 15.07 -1.11
N ASP A 79 -14.96 15.29 -2.23
CA ASP A 79 -15.90 16.40 -2.37
C ASP A 79 -15.26 17.74 -2.02
N GLY A 80 -13.99 17.90 -2.41
CA GLY A 80 -13.27 19.15 -2.18
C GLY A 80 -12.67 19.31 -0.79
N LYS A 81 -12.87 18.32 0.08
CA LYS A 81 -12.35 18.39 1.45
C LYS A 81 -11.21 17.39 1.61
N THR A 82 -10.08 17.86 2.07
CA THR A 82 -8.89 17.02 2.26
C THR A 82 -8.83 16.52 3.71
N THR A 83 -8.68 15.21 3.84
CA THR A 83 -8.50 14.56 5.14
C THR A 83 -7.11 13.96 5.19
N THR A 84 -6.44 14.12 6.32
CA THR A 84 -5.10 13.58 6.54
C THR A 84 -5.18 12.53 7.64
N GLU A 85 -4.56 11.38 7.38
CA GLU A 85 -4.51 10.30 8.34
C GLU A 85 -3.08 9.80 8.44
N SER A 86 -2.63 9.50 9.64
CA SER A 86 -1.29 8.97 9.86
C SER A 86 -1.34 7.81 10.83
N GLY A 87 -0.34 6.97 10.77
CA GLY A 87 -0.26 5.82 11.65
C GLY A 87 0.92 4.97 11.29
N MET A 88 0.78 3.68 11.54
CA MET A 88 1.85 2.71 11.32
C MET A 88 1.38 1.65 10.35
N PHE A 89 2.33 1.05 9.66
CA PHE A 89 2.04 -0.11 8.83
C PHE A 89 3.02 -1.21 9.12
N THR A 90 2.59 -2.43 8.88
CA THR A 90 3.44 -3.61 9.02
C THR A 90 3.40 -4.40 7.72
N LEU A 91 4.52 -5.03 7.41
CA LEU A 91 4.63 -5.89 6.24
C LEU A 91 4.30 -7.31 6.67
N VAL A 92 3.37 -7.93 5.95
CA VAL A 92 3.01 -9.33 6.20
C VAL A 92 3.79 -10.18 5.20
N PRO A 93 4.67 -11.08 5.68
CA PRO A 93 5.43 -11.94 4.76
C PRO A 93 4.48 -12.83 3.96
N SER A 94 4.52 -12.73 2.65
CA SER A 94 3.74 -13.58 1.77
C SER A 94 4.33 -13.45 0.37
N GLU A 95 3.79 -14.19 -0.60
CA GLU A 95 4.23 -14.09 -1.97
C GLU A 95 4.06 -12.68 -2.51
N ASP A 96 2.96 -12.03 -2.13
CA ASP A 96 2.72 -10.64 -2.44
C ASP A 96 3.09 -9.81 -1.23
N ALA A 97 3.62 -8.63 -1.44
CA ALA A 97 3.96 -7.75 -0.34
C ALA A 97 2.67 -7.16 0.23
N ARG A 98 2.16 -7.77 1.28
CA ARG A 98 0.95 -7.31 1.95
C ARG A 98 1.30 -6.38 3.08
N LEU A 99 0.53 -5.31 3.17
CA LEU A 99 0.71 -4.31 4.21
C LEU A 99 -0.56 -4.19 5.02
N ASN A 100 -0.40 -4.09 6.33
CA ASN A 100 -1.50 -3.78 7.24
C ASN A 100 -1.26 -2.39 7.80
N PHE A 101 -2.21 -1.51 7.59
CA PHE A 101 -2.15 -0.13 8.06
C PHE A 101 -3.06 0.03 9.25
N SER A 102 -2.61 0.74 10.26
CA SER A 102 -3.44 1.04 11.41
C SER A 102 -3.25 2.50 11.83
N SER A 103 -4.36 3.14 12.15
CA SER A 103 -4.39 4.52 12.60
C SER A 103 -5.53 4.67 13.58
N ASP A 104 -5.73 5.88 14.11
CA ASP A 104 -6.86 6.16 14.99
C ASP A 104 -8.19 5.95 14.29
N GLY A 105 -8.22 6.08 12.97
CA GLY A 105 -9.45 5.89 12.21
C GLY A 105 -9.78 4.45 11.88
N GLY A 106 -8.92 3.51 12.26
CA GLY A 106 -9.16 2.10 11.98
C GLY A 106 -7.99 1.43 11.30
N ALA A 107 -8.27 0.30 10.66
CA ALA A 107 -7.25 -0.49 10.00
C ALA A 107 -7.69 -0.83 8.59
N PHE A 108 -6.73 -0.93 7.68
CA PHE A 108 -7.00 -1.33 6.31
C PHE A 108 -5.79 -2.06 5.74
N GLY A 109 -6.00 -2.78 4.66
CA GLY A 109 -4.96 -3.58 4.04
C GLY A 109 -4.60 -3.10 2.66
N ALA A 110 -3.40 -3.49 2.21
CA ALA A 110 -2.95 -3.16 0.88
C ALA A 110 -2.01 -4.23 0.35
N ILE A 111 -1.85 -4.24 -0.95
CA ILE A 111 -0.89 -5.12 -1.62
C ILE A 111 0.02 -4.23 -2.46
N LEU A 112 1.33 -4.39 -2.27
CA LEU A 112 2.31 -3.67 -3.05
C LEU A 112 2.89 -4.60 -4.10
N SER A 113 2.77 -4.21 -5.35
CA SER A 113 3.30 -4.98 -6.47
C SER A 113 4.09 -4.03 -7.36
N GLY A 114 5.42 -4.14 -7.30
CA GLY A 114 6.27 -3.22 -8.03
C GLY A 114 6.08 -1.79 -7.52
N ASN A 115 5.66 -0.90 -8.40
CA ASN A 115 5.40 0.49 -8.05
C ASN A 115 3.93 0.75 -7.75
N ARG A 116 3.11 -0.28 -7.72
CA ARG A 116 1.66 -0.12 -7.57
C ARG A 116 1.22 -0.59 -6.20
N LEU A 117 0.54 0.28 -5.48
CA LEU A 117 -0.03 -0.01 -4.17
C LEU A 117 -1.54 -0.04 -4.33
N THR A 118 -2.13 -1.20 -4.06
CA THR A 118 -3.59 -1.37 -4.13
C THR A 118 -4.12 -1.44 -2.71
N VAL A 119 -4.96 -0.49 -2.33
CA VAL A 119 -5.48 -0.36 -0.98
C VAL A 119 -6.93 -0.81 -0.96
N TYR A 120 -7.27 -1.65 0.01
CA TYR A 120 -8.63 -2.16 0.21
C TYR A 120 -9.18 -1.57 1.49
N ASP A 121 -10.16 -0.68 1.35
CA ASP A 121 -10.75 0.02 2.48
C ASP A 121 -12.25 0.06 2.29
N ASP A 122 -13.01 -0.50 3.24
CA ASP A 122 -14.47 -0.47 3.25
C ASP A 122 -15.11 -0.88 1.92
N SER A 123 -14.72 -1.98 1.37
CA SER A 123 -15.23 -2.50 0.10
C SER A 123 -14.86 -1.64 -1.12
N LEU A 124 -14.11 -0.59 -0.95
CA LEU A 124 -13.58 0.20 -2.06
C LEU A 124 -12.14 -0.18 -2.33
N THR A 125 -11.75 -0.13 -3.59
CA THR A 125 -10.39 -0.45 -4.02
C THR A 125 -9.74 0.80 -4.58
N PHE A 126 -8.63 1.21 -3.97
CA PHE A 126 -7.87 2.39 -4.36
C PHE A 126 -6.55 1.95 -4.95
N VAL A 127 -6.20 2.45 -6.10
CA VAL A 127 -4.94 2.10 -6.76
C VAL A 127 -4.03 3.31 -6.80
N TYR A 128 -2.84 3.15 -6.24
CA TYR A 128 -1.83 4.19 -6.19
C TYR A 128 -0.61 3.76 -6.97
N ASP A 129 0.08 4.71 -7.62
CA ASP A 129 1.35 4.45 -8.27
C ASP A 129 2.43 5.30 -7.61
N ARG A 130 3.60 4.70 -7.46
CA ARG A 130 4.75 5.38 -6.88
C ARG A 130 5.30 6.37 -7.89
N SER A 131 5.52 7.60 -7.44
CA SER A 131 6.15 8.60 -8.29
C SER A 131 7.65 8.34 -8.25
N GLY A 132 8.18 8.13 -9.42
CA GLY A 132 9.53 7.71 -9.64
C GLY A 132 10.66 8.53 -9.42
#